data_b67b70268cf7b1d8c5e66578e2f270b9
#
_entry.id   b67b70268cf7b1d8c5e66578e2f270b9
#
_cell.length_a   1.000
_cell.length_b   1.000
_cell.length_c   1.000
_cell.angle_alpha   90.00
_cell.angle_beta   90.00
_cell.angle_gamma   90.00
#
_symmetry.space_group_name_H-M   'P 1'
#
loop_
_entity.id
_entity.type
_entity.pdbx_description
1 polymer ?
#
loop_
_entity_poly.entity_id
_entity_poly.type
_entity_poly.pdbx_seq_one_letter_code
_entity_poly.pdbx_strand_id
1 'polypeptide(L)'
;MKALLEGLGTRGIDMHMSEALVSAYPPARRLDRPLWLLRELLHRLPQVIGSYGSDVVILQRELLSTIPTLEFLTKAPRILDVDDAIWLHRRGIAANSIARRVDHIVCGNQYLADYFGQFGRPTTIIPTGVDTLRFLPRRERRENRVIGWSGTSGGYRFLYDIEIPLSHLFRDHPEWKLRIVSDRPPEFKVIPAEKVEFIRWTETNEVETIAGMDIGIIPLADDLWSRGKCSYKMLLYMACGLPVVVSEYGMNRDVLARGFIGYGAVDDEGWYESLAALVKDPEARVRAGQNGRDIIERHYSLDVVCDLWAMVIGSVAPAWKGNEVI
;
A
#
# COMPACT_ATOMS: atom_id res chain seq x y z
N MET A 1 2.51 -4.89 8.59
CA MET A 1 2.79 -5.85 9.70
C MET A 1 1.71 -5.88 10.78
N LYS A 2 1.30 -4.73 11.39
CA LYS A 2 0.30 -4.74 12.49
C LYS A 2 -0.98 -5.52 12.16
N ALA A 3 -1.50 -5.39 10.94
CA ALA A 3 -2.69 -6.14 10.48
C ALA A 3 -2.49 -7.67 10.36
N LEU A 4 -1.25 -8.14 10.40
CA LEU A 4 -0.92 -9.58 10.28
C LEU A 4 -0.74 -10.26 11.64
N LEU A 5 -0.74 -9.52 12.76
CA LEU A 5 -0.43 -10.07 14.09
C LEU A 5 -1.33 -11.25 14.46
N GLU A 6 -2.65 -11.07 14.33
CA GLU A 6 -3.62 -12.11 14.66
C GLU A 6 -3.47 -13.33 13.74
N GLY A 7 -3.40 -13.09 12.43
CA GLY A 7 -3.27 -14.17 11.44
C GLY A 7 -1.95 -14.94 11.55
N LEU A 8 -0.85 -14.31 11.93
CA LEU A 8 0.41 -15.00 12.21
C LEU A 8 0.37 -15.75 13.54
N GLY A 9 -0.32 -15.20 14.56
CA GLY A 9 -0.56 -15.88 15.83
C GLY A 9 -1.28 -17.20 15.67
N THR A 10 -2.29 -17.28 14.79
CA THR A 10 -2.99 -18.55 14.49
C THR A 10 -2.09 -19.59 13.80
N ARG A 11 -0.97 -19.15 13.21
CA ARG A 11 0.07 -19.99 12.57
C ARG A 11 1.22 -20.33 13.51
N GLY A 12 1.09 -20.02 14.81
CA GLY A 12 2.11 -20.32 15.82
C GLY A 12 3.28 -19.34 15.81
N ILE A 13 3.15 -18.17 15.19
CA ILE A 13 4.17 -17.13 15.15
C ILE A 13 3.75 -16.00 16.09
N ASP A 14 4.43 -15.90 17.22
CA ASP A 14 4.22 -14.79 18.17
C ASP A 14 5.07 -13.58 17.77
N MET A 15 4.42 -12.45 17.50
CA MET A 15 5.07 -11.24 17.02
C MET A 15 5.02 -10.11 18.04
N HIS A 16 6.19 -9.61 18.42
CA HIS A 16 6.33 -8.38 19.20
C HIS A 16 6.70 -7.20 18.29
N MET A 17 5.85 -6.18 18.27
CA MET A 17 6.13 -4.97 17.49
C MET A 17 6.84 -3.91 18.31
N SER A 18 7.85 -3.30 17.69
CA SER A 18 8.63 -2.19 18.25
C SER A 18 8.49 -0.97 17.36
N GLU A 19 7.82 0.07 17.83
CA GLU A 19 7.55 1.29 17.07
C GLU A 19 8.54 2.42 17.46
N ALA A 20 8.65 3.45 16.61
CA ALA A 20 9.36 4.68 16.94
C ALA A 20 8.66 5.42 18.09
N LEU A 21 9.40 6.11 18.93
CA LEU A 21 8.84 6.86 20.06
C LEU A 21 7.93 8.00 19.60
N VAL A 22 8.38 8.75 18.61
CA VAL A 22 7.67 9.89 18.05
C VAL A 22 7.45 9.72 16.55
N SER A 23 8.53 9.54 15.82
CA SER A 23 8.52 9.35 14.36
C SER A 23 9.86 8.81 13.90
N ALA A 24 9.83 7.88 12.95
CA ALA A 24 11.05 7.44 12.27
C ALA A 24 11.64 8.53 11.35
N TYR A 25 10.94 9.64 11.11
CA TYR A 25 11.39 10.75 10.28
C TYR A 25 11.92 11.91 11.13
N PRO A 26 13.02 12.56 10.69
CA PRO A 26 13.58 13.69 11.41
C PRO A 26 12.63 14.90 11.39
N PRO A 27 12.60 15.69 12.48
CA PRO A 27 11.77 16.89 12.55
C PRO A 27 12.19 17.91 11.48
N ALA A 28 11.23 18.76 11.06
CA ALA A 28 11.45 19.79 10.06
C ALA A 28 12.54 20.78 10.49
N ARG A 29 12.51 21.20 11.74
CA ARG A 29 13.52 22.10 12.31
C ARG A 29 14.86 21.39 12.51
N ARG A 30 15.90 21.87 11.84
CA ARG A 30 17.24 21.24 11.89
C ARG A 30 17.85 21.21 13.29
N LEU A 31 17.56 22.20 14.12
CA LEU A 31 18.06 22.30 15.50
C LEU A 31 17.51 21.21 16.43
N ASP A 32 16.31 20.69 16.16
CA ASP A 32 15.68 19.65 16.97
C ASP A 32 16.19 18.24 16.63
N ARG A 33 16.87 18.07 15.50
CA ARG A 33 17.33 16.77 14.99
C ARG A 33 18.32 16.04 15.89
N PRO A 34 19.31 16.68 16.54
CA PRO A 34 20.24 15.97 17.44
C PRO A 34 19.50 15.39 18.66
N LEU A 35 18.59 16.17 19.27
CA LEU A 35 17.81 15.71 20.42
C LEU A 35 16.83 14.59 20.03
N TRP A 36 16.18 14.73 18.89
CA TRP A 36 15.32 13.67 18.32
C TRP A 36 16.13 12.38 18.09
N LEU A 37 17.29 12.47 17.44
CA LEU A 37 18.15 11.32 17.18
C LEU A 37 18.57 10.61 18.47
N LEU A 38 19.02 11.38 19.47
CA LEU A 38 19.42 10.82 20.77
C LEU A 38 18.25 10.09 21.45
N ARG A 39 17.07 10.71 21.47
CA ARG A 39 15.85 10.11 22.07
C ARG A 39 15.45 8.81 21.36
N GLU A 40 15.42 8.82 20.03
CA GLU A 40 15.07 7.62 19.24
C GLU A 40 16.11 6.51 19.43
N LEU A 41 17.41 6.82 19.44
CA LEU A 41 18.44 5.83 19.69
C LEU A 41 18.32 5.21 21.09
N LEU A 42 18.11 6.03 22.14
CA LEU A 42 17.92 5.54 23.50
C LEU A 42 16.65 4.67 23.62
N HIS A 43 15.56 5.05 22.93
CA HIS A 43 14.33 4.28 22.90
C HIS A 43 14.50 2.93 22.16
N ARG A 44 15.32 2.89 21.11
CA ARG A 44 15.58 1.69 20.32
C ARG A 44 16.54 0.69 20.99
N LEU A 45 17.41 1.14 21.89
CA LEU A 45 18.37 0.24 22.57
C LEU A 45 17.73 -0.94 23.30
N PRO A 46 16.69 -0.76 24.16
CA PRO A 46 16.00 -1.88 24.79
C PRO A 46 15.35 -2.84 23.78
N GLN A 47 14.83 -2.31 22.66
CA GLN A 47 14.23 -3.11 21.60
C GLN A 47 15.27 -3.97 20.89
N VAL A 48 16.47 -3.41 20.63
CA VAL A 48 17.60 -4.15 20.07
C VAL A 48 18.04 -5.26 21.02
N ILE A 49 18.15 -4.96 22.33
CA ILE A 49 18.49 -5.98 23.35
C ILE A 49 17.39 -7.04 23.41
N GLY A 50 16.10 -6.63 23.41
CA GLY A 50 14.95 -7.54 23.40
C GLY A 50 14.93 -8.48 22.19
N SER A 51 15.49 -8.07 21.04
CA SER A 51 15.58 -8.90 19.84
C SER A 51 16.34 -10.21 20.06
N TYR A 52 17.24 -10.25 21.07
CA TYR A 52 17.99 -11.47 21.41
C TYR A 52 17.13 -12.58 22.03
N GLY A 53 15.91 -12.26 22.47
CA GLY A 53 14.90 -13.22 22.87
C GLY A 53 14.03 -13.77 21.74
N SER A 54 14.19 -13.26 20.51
CA SER A 54 13.40 -13.66 19.35
C SER A 54 14.15 -14.63 18.44
N ASP A 55 13.43 -15.48 17.71
CA ASP A 55 14.03 -16.41 16.73
C ASP A 55 14.39 -15.70 15.42
N VAL A 56 13.57 -14.72 15.01
CA VAL A 56 13.73 -13.92 13.78
C VAL A 56 13.43 -12.45 14.08
N VAL A 57 14.13 -11.54 13.42
CA VAL A 57 13.88 -10.10 13.48
C VAL A 57 13.42 -9.60 12.12
N ILE A 58 12.25 -8.96 12.05
CA ILE A 58 11.74 -8.30 10.84
C ILE A 58 12.04 -6.81 10.95
N LEU A 59 12.83 -6.29 10.03
CA LEU A 59 13.13 -4.87 9.88
C LEU A 59 12.20 -4.28 8.83
N GLN A 60 11.17 -3.58 9.28
CA GLN A 60 10.28 -2.85 8.38
C GLN A 60 10.95 -1.52 7.99
N ARG A 61 11.70 -1.50 6.90
CA ARG A 61 12.56 -0.39 6.45
C ARG A 61 13.73 -0.15 7.42
N GLU A 62 14.27 1.06 7.42
CA GLU A 62 15.29 1.52 8.38
C GLU A 62 14.64 1.88 9.73
N LEU A 63 15.31 1.60 10.83
CA LEU A 63 14.87 1.99 12.19
C LEU A 63 14.71 3.51 12.32
N LEU A 64 15.64 4.26 11.71
CA LEU A 64 15.56 5.71 11.54
C LEU A 64 15.68 6.03 10.07
N SER A 65 14.69 6.76 9.53
CA SER A 65 14.58 7.01 8.09
C SER A 65 15.91 7.54 7.49
N THR A 66 16.34 6.89 6.43
CA THR A 66 17.49 7.25 5.58
C THR A 66 18.88 7.13 6.20
N ILE A 67 19.00 6.64 7.44
CA ILE A 67 20.29 6.51 8.15
C ILE A 67 20.42 5.09 8.68
N PRO A 68 21.49 4.33 8.37
CA PRO A 68 21.76 3.07 9.04
C PRO A 68 22.13 3.35 10.50
N THR A 69 21.53 2.67 11.44
CA THR A 69 21.75 2.91 12.88
C THR A 69 22.00 1.60 13.65
N LEU A 70 21.03 1.15 14.43
CA LEU A 70 21.16 0.02 15.33
C LEU A 70 20.74 -1.33 14.69
N GLU A 71 20.35 -1.34 13.42
CA GLU A 71 19.85 -2.52 12.71
C GLU A 71 20.85 -3.69 12.77
N PHE A 72 22.16 -3.38 12.75
CA PHE A 72 23.21 -4.38 12.76
C PHE A 72 23.45 -5.02 14.14
N LEU A 73 22.95 -4.38 15.18
CA LEU A 73 23.04 -4.88 16.56
C LEU A 73 21.85 -5.77 16.93
N THR A 74 20.82 -5.84 16.11
CA THR A 74 19.71 -6.78 16.33
C THR A 74 20.20 -8.22 16.12
N LYS A 75 19.49 -9.19 16.71
CA LYS A 75 19.80 -10.61 16.51
C LYS A 75 19.56 -11.02 15.05
N ALA A 76 20.39 -11.91 14.54
CA ALA A 76 20.14 -12.65 13.30
C ALA A 76 19.40 -13.98 13.61
N PRO A 77 18.61 -14.54 12.68
CA PRO A 77 18.38 -14.06 11.31
C PRO A 77 17.47 -12.83 11.23
N ARG A 78 17.71 -12.06 10.18
CA ARG A 78 16.97 -10.82 9.90
C ARG A 78 16.25 -10.90 8.56
N ILE A 79 15.02 -10.43 8.53
CA ILE A 79 14.25 -10.22 7.30
C ILE A 79 14.10 -8.70 7.10
N LEU A 80 14.42 -8.19 5.92
CA LEU A 80 14.10 -6.81 5.55
C LEU A 80 12.76 -6.79 4.79
N ASP A 81 11.79 -6.02 5.30
CA ASP A 81 10.49 -5.79 4.68
C ASP A 81 10.47 -4.43 3.97
N VAL A 82 10.21 -4.43 2.66
CA VAL A 82 10.26 -3.23 1.81
C VAL A 82 8.98 -3.06 1.03
N ASP A 83 8.28 -1.95 1.26
CA ASP A 83 7.00 -1.59 0.65
C ASP A 83 7.04 -0.32 -0.23
N ASP A 84 8.19 0.36 -0.29
CA ASP A 84 8.42 1.58 -1.07
C ASP A 84 9.85 1.58 -1.66
N ALA A 85 10.10 2.44 -2.67
CA ALA A 85 11.41 2.63 -3.29
C ALA A 85 12.39 3.40 -2.38
N ILE A 86 12.65 2.88 -1.18
CA ILE A 86 13.42 3.54 -0.12
C ILE A 86 14.87 3.90 -0.53
N TRP A 87 15.42 3.20 -1.50
CA TRP A 87 16.78 3.49 -2.03
C TRP A 87 16.89 4.82 -2.78
N LEU A 88 15.77 5.43 -3.17
CA LEU A 88 15.78 6.75 -3.82
C LEU A 88 16.16 7.86 -2.82
N HIS A 89 16.05 7.60 -1.52
CA HIS A 89 16.48 8.54 -0.49
C HIS A 89 17.98 8.43 -0.23
N ARG A 90 18.68 9.56 -0.18
CA ARG A 90 20.14 9.65 0.12
C ARG A 90 20.99 8.61 -0.63
N ARG A 91 20.69 8.40 -1.92
CA ARG A 91 21.38 7.43 -2.78
C ARG A 91 21.36 6.00 -2.24
N GLY A 92 20.32 5.64 -1.47
CA GLY A 92 20.14 4.28 -0.94
C GLY A 92 21.13 3.83 0.14
N ILE A 93 21.89 4.74 0.76
CA ILE A 93 22.96 4.36 1.70
C ILE A 93 22.43 3.43 2.79
N ALA A 94 21.33 3.77 3.44
CA ALA A 94 20.76 2.95 4.52
C ALA A 94 20.14 1.66 3.98
N ALA A 95 19.22 1.76 3.01
CA ALA A 95 18.56 0.61 2.41
C ALA A 95 19.55 -0.44 1.88
N ASN A 96 20.58 0.00 1.13
CA ASN A 96 21.60 -0.87 0.56
C ASN A 96 22.50 -1.49 1.65
N SER A 97 22.79 -0.72 2.71
CA SER A 97 23.60 -1.21 3.84
C SER A 97 22.86 -2.32 4.59
N ILE A 98 21.56 -2.17 4.82
CA ILE A 98 20.74 -3.17 5.50
C ILE A 98 20.56 -4.40 4.60
N ALA A 99 20.21 -4.20 3.32
CA ALA A 99 20.00 -5.29 2.36
C ALA A 99 21.20 -6.26 2.24
N ARG A 100 22.43 -5.75 2.37
CA ARG A 100 23.64 -6.60 2.35
C ARG A 100 23.81 -7.46 3.60
N ARG A 101 23.11 -7.16 4.70
CA ARG A 101 23.35 -7.74 6.03
C ARG A 101 22.16 -8.49 6.61
N VAL A 102 21.08 -8.60 5.85
CA VAL A 102 19.93 -9.42 6.21
C VAL A 102 20.04 -10.80 5.59
N ASP A 103 19.28 -11.73 6.12
CA ASP A 103 19.26 -13.13 5.66
C ASP A 103 18.21 -13.37 4.59
N HIS A 104 17.14 -12.54 4.57
CA HIS A 104 16.08 -12.57 3.57
C HIS A 104 15.53 -11.17 3.32
N ILE A 105 15.01 -10.93 2.11
CA ILE A 105 14.35 -9.68 1.75
C ILE A 105 12.93 -9.97 1.28
N VAL A 106 11.96 -9.30 1.87
CA VAL A 106 10.56 -9.29 1.41
C VAL A 106 10.28 -7.99 0.71
N CYS A 107 9.74 -8.06 -0.50
CA CYS A 107 9.41 -6.91 -1.32
C CYS A 107 7.92 -6.90 -1.65
N GLY A 108 7.28 -5.73 -1.57
CA GLY A 108 5.85 -5.60 -1.82
C GLY A 108 5.43 -5.76 -3.30
N ASN A 109 6.37 -5.65 -4.25
CA ASN A 109 6.13 -5.82 -5.69
C ASN A 109 7.39 -6.23 -6.45
N GLN A 110 7.23 -6.56 -7.74
CA GLN A 110 8.32 -7.01 -8.59
C GLN A 110 9.41 -5.94 -8.80
N TYR A 111 9.03 -4.68 -8.96
CA TYR A 111 9.99 -3.58 -9.16
C TYR A 111 10.94 -3.41 -7.94
N LEU A 112 10.43 -3.59 -6.74
CA LEU A 112 11.24 -3.62 -5.52
C LEU A 112 12.14 -4.85 -5.48
N ALA A 113 11.60 -6.02 -5.85
CA ALA A 113 12.36 -7.28 -5.87
C ALA A 113 13.50 -7.24 -6.90
N ASP A 114 13.29 -6.66 -8.07
CA ASP A 114 14.32 -6.48 -9.10
C ASP A 114 15.48 -5.61 -8.58
N TYR A 115 15.16 -4.54 -7.84
CA TYR A 115 16.20 -3.71 -7.25
C TYR A 115 16.96 -4.44 -6.14
N PHE A 116 16.26 -5.07 -5.20
CA PHE A 116 16.90 -5.71 -4.04
C PHE A 116 17.56 -7.04 -4.36
N GLY A 117 17.19 -7.71 -5.44
CA GLY A 117 17.81 -8.94 -5.94
C GLY A 117 19.32 -8.81 -6.23
N GLN A 118 19.81 -7.59 -6.55
CA GLN A 118 21.22 -7.32 -6.78
C GLN A 118 22.13 -7.58 -5.55
N PHE A 119 21.55 -7.66 -4.35
CA PHE A 119 22.32 -7.89 -3.13
C PHE A 119 22.63 -9.37 -2.84
N GLY A 120 22.16 -10.29 -3.71
CA GLY A 120 22.43 -11.73 -3.61
C GLY A 120 21.81 -12.38 -2.36
N ARG A 121 20.74 -11.79 -1.82
CA ARG A 121 19.97 -12.36 -0.72
C ARG A 121 18.72 -13.04 -1.26
N PRO A 122 18.24 -14.14 -0.65
CA PRO A 122 16.93 -14.67 -0.96
C PRO A 122 15.88 -13.55 -0.91
N THR A 123 15.09 -13.41 -1.96
CA THR A 123 14.10 -12.34 -2.09
C THR A 123 12.74 -12.93 -2.45
N THR A 124 11.71 -12.57 -1.70
CA THR A 124 10.33 -13.03 -1.93
C THR A 124 9.40 -11.83 -2.08
N ILE A 125 8.47 -11.91 -3.02
CA ILE A 125 7.43 -10.90 -3.18
C ILE A 125 6.26 -11.27 -2.28
N ILE A 126 5.96 -10.41 -1.30
CA ILE A 126 4.76 -10.50 -0.47
C ILE A 126 4.03 -9.17 -0.58
N PRO A 127 2.88 -9.13 -1.28
CA PRO A 127 2.13 -7.91 -1.45
C PRO A 127 1.49 -7.45 -0.13
N THR A 128 1.02 -6.20 -0.10
CA THR A 128 0.25 -5.69 1.03
C THR A 128 -1.08 -6.45 1.13
N GLY A 129 -1.36 -7.04 2.29
CA GLY A 129 -2.61 -7.75 2.56
C GLY A 129 -3.78 -6.81 2.83
N VAL A 130 -4.97 -7.27 2.44
CA VAL A 130 -6.25 -6.58 2.69
C VAL A 130 -7.12 -7.42 3.62
N ASP A 131 -7.70 -6.76 4.60
CA ASP A 131 -8.71 -7.37 5.47
C ASP A 131 -10.02 -7.53 4.70
N THR A 132 -10.23 -8.72 4.15
CA THR A 132 -11.40 -9.07 3.35
C THR A 132 -12.67 -9.29 4.18
N LEU A 133 -12.55 -9.36 5.50
CA LEU A 133 -13.69 -9.42 6.42
C LEU A 133 -14.17 -8.01 6.79
N ARG A 134 -13.26 -7.05 6.82
CA ARG A 134 -13.56 -5.63 7.07
C ARG A 134 -14.01 -4.90 5.79
N PHE A 135 -13.28 -5.07 4.68
CA PHE A 135 -13.61 -4.45 3.39
C PHE A 135 -14.47 -5.39 2.58
N LEU A 136 -15.78 -5.16 2.64
CA LEU A 136 -16.81 -5.97 1.98
C LEU A 136 -17.53 -5.20 0.90
N PRO A 137 -17.94 -5.87 -0.20
CA PRO A 137 -18.88 -5.28 -1.15
C PRO A 137 -20.21 -4.92 -0.46
N ARG A 138 -20.85 -3.86 -0.90
CA ARG A 138 -22.20 -3.52 -0.42
C ARG A 138 -23.19 -4.63 -0.73
N ARG A 139 -24.05 -4.96 0.24
CA ARG A 139 -25.13 -5.96 0.06
C ARG A 139 -26.12 -5.55 -1.01
N GLU A 140 -26.50 -4.27 -1.01
CA GLU A 140 -27.37 -3.68 -2.05
C GLU A 140 -26.55 -2.67 -2.84
N ARG A 141 -26.34 -2.94 -4.12
CA ARG A 141 -25.70 -2.00 -5.04
C ARG A 141 -26.73 -0.98 -5.53
N ARG A 142 -26.82 0.14 -4.81
CA ARG A 142 -27.42 1.35 -5.37
C ARG A 142 -26.34 2.11 -6.12
N GLU A 143 -26.62 2.51 -7.33
CA GLU A 143 -25.75 3.40 -8.09
C GLU A 143 -25.76 4.79 -7.45
N ASN A 144 -24.63 5.20 -6.88
CA ASN A 144 -24.48 6.52 -6.27
C ASN A 144 -23.94 7.55 -7.26
N ARG A 145 -23.41 7.09 -8.42
CA ARG A 145 -22.74 7.89 -9.46
C ARG A 145 -21.53 8.64 -8.91
N VAL A 146 -20.72 7.91 -8.16
CA VAL A 146 -19.54 8.43 -7.43
C VAL A 146 -18.28 7.79 -7.98
N ILE A 147 -17.41 8.61 -8.56
CA ILE A 147 -16.00 8.29 -8.79
C ILE A 147 -15.26 8.68 -7.53
N GLY A 148 -14.46 7.77 -6.97
CA GLY A 148 -13.83 8.00 -5.67
C GLY A 148 -12.34 7.86 -5.65
N TRP A 149 -11.70 8.72 -4.85
CA TRP A 149 -10.30 8.64 -4.51
C TRP A 149 -10.11 8.72 -2.99
N SER A 150 -9.24 7.84 -2.45
CA SER A 150 -8.86 7.86 -1.04
C SER A 150 -7.35 7.93 -0.90
N GLY A 151 -6.85 8.85 -0.10
CA GLY A 151 -5.43 9.00 0.14
C GLY A 151 -5.11 10.21 1.01
N THR A 152 -3.83 10.45 1.29
CA THR A 152 -3.38 11.67 1.96
C THR A 152 -3.27 12.82 0.96
N SER A 153 -3.40 14.05 1.44
CA SER A 153 -3.27 15.27 0.62
C SER A 153 -1.91 15.39 -0.11
N GLY A 154 -0.89 14.65 0.31
CA GLY A 154 0.36 14.52 -0.43
C GLY A 154 0.20 13.89 -1.82
N GLY A 155 -0.88 13.14 -2.06
CA GLY A 155 -1.24 12.54 -3.35
C GLY A 155 -2.05 13.44 -4.27
N TYR A 156 -2.48 14.63 -3.83
CA TYR A 156 -3.34 15.52 -4.63
C TYR A 156 -2.72 15.97 -5.95
N ARG A 157 -1.40 16.08 -6.02
CA ARG A 157 -0.71 16.39 -7.27
C ARG A 157 -1.14 15.44 -8.41
N PHE A 158 -1.29 14.16 -8.13
CA PHE A 158 -1.71 13.18 -9.13
C PHE A 158 -3.19 13.32 -9.53
N LEU A 159 -4.06 13.78 -8.62
CA LEU A 159 -5.45 14.11 -8.96
C LEU A 159 -5.52 15.36 -9.84
N TYR A 160 -4.66 16.36 -9.57
CA TYR A 160 -4.60 17.57 -10.38
C TYR A 160 -4.05 17.30 -11.78
N ASP A 161 -3.17 16.31 -11.93
CA ASP A 161 -2.67 15.87 -13.24
C ASP A 161 -3.78 15.32 -14.16
N ILE A 162 -4.86 14.77 -13.59
CA ILE A 162 -6.03 14.25 -14.33
C ILE A 162 -7.29 15.12 -14.19
N GLU A 163 -7.13 16.37 -13.76
CA GLU A 163 -8.26 17.28 -13.54
C GLU A 163 -9.02 17.58 -14.84
N ILE A 164 -8.31 17.72 -15.96
CA ILE A 164 -8.89 18.01 -17.28
C ILE A 164 -9.80 16.87 -17.76
N PRO A 165 -9.35 15.61 -17.88
CA PRO A 165 -10.22 14.51 -18.27
C PRO A 165 -11.41 14.31 -17.32
N LEU A 166 -11.24 14.50 -16.02
CA LEU A 166 -12.34 14.45 -15.05
C LEU A 166 -13.35 15.58 -15.30
N SER A 167 -12.90 16.81 -15.61
CA SER A 167 -13.81 17.93 -15.90
C SER A 167 -14.63 17.70 -17.17
N HIS A 168 -14.02 17.11 -18.20
CA HIS A 168 -14.72 16.72 -19.42
C HIS A 168 -15.77 15.64 -19.13
N LEU A 169 -15.41 14.63 -18.34
CA LEU A 169 -16.33 13.58 -17.95
C LEU A 169 -17.56 14.13 -17.21
N PHE A 170 -17.37 15.04 -16.24
CA PHE A 170 -18.50 15.62 -15.48
C PHE A 170 -19.33 16.61 -16.29
N ARG A 171 -18.78 17.19 -17.34
CA ARG A 171 -19.57 17.95 -18.32
C ARG A 171 -20.49 17.05 -19.14
N ASP A 172 -19.96 15.90 -19.60
CA ASP A 172 -20.68 14.96 -20.46
C ASP A 172 -21.60 14.02 -19.66
N HIS A 173 -21.31 13.83 -18.37
CA HIS A 173 -22.08 13.01 -17.41
C HIS A 173 -22.36 13.81 -16.12
N PRO A 174 -23.26 14.83 -16.19
CA PRO A 174 -23.48 15.77 -15.10
C PRO A 174 -24.06 15.18 -13.83
N GLU A 175 -24.59 13.97 -13.87
CA GLU A 175 -25.10 13.23 -12.70
C GLU A 175 -24.02 12.61 -11.85
N TRP A 176 -22.76 12.50 -12.35
CA TRP A 176 -21.63 11.93 -11.62
C TRP A 176 -20.90 12.98 -10.78
N LYS A 177 -20.27 12.52 -9.70
CA LYS A 177 -19.50 13.32 -8.76
C LYS A 177 -18.15 12.67 -8.44
N LEU A 178 -17.19 13.50 -8.01
CA LEU A 178 -15.91 13.07 -7.48
C LEU A 178 -15.96 13.09 -5.96
N ARG A 179 -15.76 11.93 -5.31
CA ARG A 179 -15.58 11.83 -3.86
C ARG A 179 -14.11 11.77 -3.51
N ILE A 180 -13.67 12.66 -2.63
CA ILE A 180 -12.31 12.69 -2.10
C ILE A 180 -12.34 12.37 -0.62
N VAL A 181 -11.68 11.26 -0.23
CA VAL A 181 -11.54 10.84 1.17
C VAL A 181 -10.10 11.10 1.60
N SER A 182 -9.87 12.13 2.43
CA SER A 182 -8.53 12.60 2.77
C SER A 182 -8.45 13.35 4.11
N ASP A 183 -7.23 13.78 4.48
CA ASP A 183 -6.93 14.56 5.68
C ASP A 183 -7.36 16.03 5.58
N ARG A 184 -7.45 16.59 4.37
CA ARG A 184 -7.90 17.97 4.10
C ARG A 184 -8.56 18.06 2.72
N PRO A 185 -9.39 19.09 2.44
CA PRO A 185 -10.03 19.26 1.15
C PRO A 185 -9.01 19.56 0.03
N PRO A 186 -9.29 19.10 -1.22
CA PRO A 186 -8.51 19.48 -2.40
C PRO A 186 -8.87 20.87 -2.91
N GLU A 187 -8.00 21.44 -3.74
CA GLU A 187 -8.20 22.73 -4.42
C GLU A 187 -8.12 22.53 -5.94
N PHE A 188 -9.24 22.12 -6.56
CA PHE A 188 -9.37 21.98 -8.00
C PHE A 188 -9.53 23.36 -8.66
N LYS A 189 -9.00 23.52 -9.89
CA LYS A 189 -9.06 24.76 -10.67
C LYS A 189 -10.14 24.73 -11.75
N VAL A 190 -10.47 23.55 -12.27
CA VAL A 190 -11.34 23.35 -13.42
C VAL A 190 -12.59 22.58 -13.04
N ILE A 191 -12.50 21.60 -12.13
CA ILE A 191 -13.65 20.84 -11.66
C ILE A 191 -14.52 21.76 -10.78
N PRO A 192 -15.83 21.98 -11.10
CA PRO A 192 -16.72 22.79 -10.28
C PRO A 192 -16.87 22.22 -8.87
N ALA A 193 -16.94 23.09 -7.86
CA ALA A 193 -17.00 22.69 -6.46
C ALA A 193 -18.20 21.79 -6.14
N GLU A 194 -19.35 21.99 -6.81
CA GLU A 194 -20.55 21.18 -6.66
C GLU A 194 -20.39 19.73 -7.17
N LYS A 195 -19.34 19.46 -7.95
CA LYS A 195 -18.96 18.12 -8.40
C LYS A 195 -18.05 17.40 -7.44
N VAL A 196 -17.50 18.07 -6.43
CA VAL A 196 -16.53 17.50 -5.49
C VAL A 196 -17.19 17.31 -4.12
N GLU A 197 -17.27 16.07 -3.69
CA GLU A 197 -17.67 15.69 -2.34
C GLU A 197 -16.41 15.36 -1.54
N PHE A 198 -16.10 16.17 -0.52
CA PHE A 198 -15.00 15.90 0.39
C PHE A 198 -15.49 15.23 1.67
N ILE A 199 -14.84 14.12 2.02
CA ILE A 199 -15.06 13.42 3.29
C ILE A 199 -13.71 13.35 4.02
N ARG A 200 -13.68 13.86 5.25
CA ARG A 200 -12.48 13.72 6.08
C ARG A 200 -12.31 12.26 6.44
N TRP A 201 -11.12 11.72 6.13
CA TRP A 201 -10.79 10.34 6.45
C TRP A 201 -10.73 10.11 7.96
N THR A 202 -11.32 9.03 8.41
CA THR A 202 -11.14 8.45 9.74
C THR A 202 -11.11 6.94 9.60
N GLU A 203 -10.47 6.24 10.53
CA GLU A 203 -10.45 4.78 10.53
C GLU A 203 -11.88 4.18 10.57
N THR A 204 -12.80 4.85 11.25
CA THR A 204 -14.18 4.40 11.44
C THR A 204 -15.05 4.57 10.19
N ASN A 205 -14.80 5.59 9.35
CA ASN A 205 -15.61 5.84 8.14
C ASN A 205 -14.99 5.31 6.86
N GLU A 206 -13.76 4.79 6.90
CA GLU A 206 -13.01 4.37 5.71
C GLU A 206 -13.77 3.34 4.86
N VAL A 207 -14.25 2.28 5.49
CA VAL A 207 -14.97 1.20 4.77
C VAL A 207 -16.23 1.71 4.11
N GLU A 208 -17.08 2.43 4.87
CA GLU A 208 -18.34 2.94 4.36
C GLU A 208 -18.14 3.94 3.22
N THR A 209 -17.18 4.85 3.37
CA THR A 209 -16.90 5.86 2.35
C THR A 209 -16.36 5.26 1.07
N ILE A 210 -15.48 4.25 1.15
CA ILE A 210 -14.97 3.52 -0.01
C ILE A 210 -16.06 2.67 -0.64
N ALA A 211 -16.75 1.84 0.11
CA ALA A 211 -17.84 1.01 -0.40
C ALA A 211 -18.98 1.84 -1.03
N GLY A 212 -19.07 3.13 -0.68
CA GLY A 212 -19.99 4.10 -1.23
C GLY A 212 -19.65 4.66 -2.58
N MET A 213 -18.52 4.30 -3.16
CA MET A 213 -18.11 4.66 -4.50
C MET A 213 -18.67 3.68 -5.53
N ASP A 214 -18.68 4.06 -6.81
CA ASP A 214 -19.05 3.18 -7.92
C ASP A 214 -17.84 2.85 -8.80
N ILE A 215 -16.83 3.73 -8.83
CA ILE A 215 -15.56 3.56 -9.54
C ILE A 215 -14.45 4.11 -8.64
N GLY A 216 -13.40 3.33 -8.39
CA GLY A 216 -12.20 3.80 -7.69
C GLY A 216 -11.13 4.29 -8.67
N ILE A 217 -10.46 5.41 -8.36
CA ILE A 217 -9.38 5.93 -9.21
C ILE A 217 -8.04 5.98 -8.46
N ILE A 218 -6.94 5.64 -9.17
CA ILE A 218 -5.57 5.73 -8.65
C ILE A 218 -4.68 6.38 -9.70
N PRO A 219 -4.70 7.72 -9.80
CA PRO A 219 -3.72 8.43 -10.61
C PRO A 219 -2.35 8.43 -9.93
N LEU A 220 -1.31 8.16 -10.71
CA LEU A 220 0.10 8.20 -10.33
C LEU A 220 0.91 8.77 -11.49
N ALA A 221 2.05 9.39 -11.21
CA ALA A 221 3.02 9.71 -12.24
C ALA A 221 3.88 8.48 -12.59
N ASP A 222 4.38 8.40 -13.82
CA ASP A 222 5.36 7.38 -14.20
C ASP A 222 6.77 7.82 -13.74
N ASP A 223 7.02 7.71 -12.45
CA ASP A 223 8.33 7.96 -11.85
C ASP A 223 8.82 6.77 -11.02
N LEU A 224 10.11 6.78 -10.71
CA LEU A 224 10.75 5.68 -9.97
C LEU A 224 10.12 5.45 -8.59
N TRP A 225 9.62 6.51 -7.94
CA TRP A 225 8.95 6.39 -6.65
C TRP A 225 7.58 5.74 -6.78
N SER A 226 6.78 6.17 -7.75
CA SER A 226 5.44 5.63 -7.99
C SER A 226 5.46 4.16 -8.43
N ARG A 227 6.47 3.75 -9.22
CA ARG A 227 6.69 2.34 -9.58
C ARG A 227 6.96 1.44 -8.37
N GLY A 228 7.54 1.99 -7.31
CA GLY A 228 7.74 1.29 -6.03
C GLY A 228 6.50 1.15 -5.15
N LYS A 229 5.39 1.80 -5.50
CA LYS A 229 4.15 1.72 -4.72
C LYS A 229 3.50 0.33 -4.78
N CYS A 230 2.97 -0.13 -3.64
CA CYS A 230 2.30 -1.43 -3.52
C CYS A 230 0.78 -1.37 -3.75
N SER A 231 0.29 -0.37 -4.46
CA SER A 231 -1.10 -0.24 -4.96
C SER A 231 -2.21 -0.46 -3.91
N TYR A 232 -1.92 -0.26 -2.63
CA TYR A 232 -2.82 -0.63 -1.52
C TYR A 232 -4.24 -0.09 -1.69
N LYS A 233 -4.40 1.17 -2.15
CA LYS A 233 -5.74 1.76 -2.35
C LYS A 233 -6.53 1.06 -3.47
N MET A 234 -5.87 0.64 -4.55
CA MET A 234 -6.48 -0.19 -5.59
C MET A 234 -7.01 -1.50 -5.00
N LEU A 235 -6.21 -2.16 -4.16
CA LEU A 235 -6.62 -3.41 -3.51
C LEU A 235 -7.82 -3.20 -2.58
N LEU A 236 -7.91 -2.06 -1.86
CA LEU A 236 -9.09 -1.73 -1.03
C LEU A 236 -10.36 -1.54 -1.87
N TYR A 237 -10.27 -0.84 -3.02
CA TYR A 237 -11.41 -0.67 -3.92
C TYR A 237 -11.90 -2.02 -4.44
N MET A 238 -10.97 -2.85 -4.91
CA MET A 238 -11.27 -4.20 -5.39
C MET A 238 -11.89 -5.06 -4.28
N ALA A 239 -11.40 -4.98 -3.04
CA ALA A 239 -11.98 -5.70 -1.90
C ALA A 239 -13.44 -5.30 -1.64
N CYS A 240 -13.78 -4.01 -1.83
CA CYS A 240 -15.14 -3.51 -1.77
C CYS A 240 -15.97 -3.85 -3.04
N GLY A 241 -15.41 -4.61 -3.98
CA GLY A 241 -16.07 -4.98 -5.23
C GLY A 241 -16.25 -3.81 -6.20
N LEU A 242 -15.37 -2.80 -6.15
CA LEU A 242 -15.41 -1.66 -7.06
C LEU A 242 -14.52 -1.93 -8.27
N PRO A 243 -14.95 -1.56 -9.48
CA PRO A 243 -14.09 -1.43 -10.63
C PRO A 243 -13.10 -0.28 -10.41
N VAL A 244 -11.95 -0.32 -11.07
CA VAL A 244 -10.92 0.69 -10.93
C VAL A 244 -10.50 1.30 -12.27
N VAL A 245 -10.13 2.60 -12.24
CA VAL A 245 -9.33 3.21 -13.31
C VAL A 245 -8.05 3.72 -12.69
N VAL A 246 -6.91 3.26 -13.21
CA VAL A 246 -5.61 3.49 -12.58
C VAL A 246 -4.55 3.88 -13.60
N SER A 247 -3.55 4.65 -13.18
CA SER A 247 -2.35 4.81 -14.00
C SER A 247 -1.68 3.46 -14.23
N GLU A 248 -1.41 3.10 -15.49
CA GLU A 248 -0.91 1.78 -15.90
C GLU A 248 0.59 1.63 -15.69
N TYR A 249 1.05 1.92 -14.47
CA TYR A 249 2.46 1.85 -14.09
C TYR A 249 2.67 0.99 -12.84
N GLY A 250 3.88 0.42 -12.72
CA GLY A 250 4.29 -0.37 -11.56
C GLY A 250 3.29 -1.48 -11.23
N MET A 251 3.03 -1.70 -9.95
CA MET A 251 2.13 -2.76 -9.49
C MET A 251 0.67 -2.62 -10.00
N ASN A 252 0.21 -1.40 -10.34
CA ASN A 252 -1.13 -1.26 -10.92
C ASN A 252 -1.27 -2.08 -12.21
N ARG A 253 -0.24 -2.06 -13.08
CA ARG A 253 -0.19 -2.86 -14.31
C ARG A 253 -0.23 -4.36 -14.00
N ASP A 254 0.54 -4.80 -13.01
CA ASP A 254 0.61 -6.23 -12.64
C ASP A 254 -0.74 -6.74 -12.10
N VAL A 255 -1.46 -5.89 -11.37
CA VAL A 255 -2.80 -6.23 -10.85
C VAL A 255 -3.85 -6.22 -11.97
N LEU A 256 -3.81 -5.24 -12.90
CA LEU A 256 -4.68 -5.20 -14.08
C LEU A 256 -4.53 -6.45 -14.96
N ALA A 257 -3.31 -6.95 -15.10
CA ALA A 257 -3.02 -8.15 -15.90
C ALA A 257 -3.66 -9.45 -15.36
N ARG A 258 -4.18 -9.44 -14.11
CA ARG A 258 -4.83 -10.63 -13.51
C ARG A 258 -6.25 -10.88 -13.98
N GLY A 259 -6.90 -9.91 -14.62
CA GLY A 259 -8.25 -10.06 -15.13
C GLY A 259 -8.94 -8.71 -15.38
N PHE A 260 -10.15 -8.77 -15.93
CA PHE A 260 -10.93 -7.56 -16.15
C PHE A 260 -11.45 -7.02 -14.81
N ILE A 261 -10.80 -5.99 -14.29
CA ILE A 261 -11.12 -5.33 -13.01
C ILE A 261 -11.37 -3.83 -13.21
N GLY A 262 -11.32 -3.36 -14.43
CA GLY A 262 -11.40 -1.96 -14.85
C GLY A 262 -10.36 -1.68 -15.92
N TYR A 263 -9.83 -0.46 -15.95
CA TYR A 263 -8.96 -0.01 -17.03
C TYR A 263 -7.68 0.65 -16.52
N GLY A 264 -6.62 0.56 -17.33
CA GLY A 264 -5.41 1.35 -17.20
C GLY A 264 -5.46 2.60 -18.06
N ALA A 265 -4.88 3.70 -17.61
CA ALA A 265 -4.74 4.94 -18.34
C ALA A 265 -3.31 5.47 -18.25
N VAL A 266 -2.81 6.08 -19.34
CA VAL A 266 -1.45 6.63 -19.42
C VAL A 266 -1.42 8.12 -19.76
N ASP A 267 -2.53 8.67 -20.28
CA ASP A 267 -2.70 10.06 -20.70
C ASP A 267 -4.15 10.53 -20.48
N ASP A 268 -4.42 11.79 -20.76
CA ASP A 268 -5.73 12.43 -20.56
C ASP A 268 -6.83 11.76 -21.34
N GLU A 269 -6.58 11.37 -22.60
CA GLU A 269 -7.55 10.68 -23.44
C GLU A 269 -7.89 9.31 -22.85
N GLY A 270 -6.89 8.52 -22.49
CA GLY A 270 -7.07 7.22 -21.85
C GLY A 270 -7.80 7.32 -20.51
N TRP A 271 -7.57 8.37 -19.71
CA TRP A 271 -8.33 8.60 -18.48
C TRP A 271 -9.80 8.87 -18.76
N TYR A 272 -10.10 9.78 -19.72
CA TYR A 272 -11.47 10.08 -20.10
C TYR A 272 -12.20 8.84 -20.66
N GLU A 273 -11.60 8.14 -21.62
CA GLU A 273 -12.21 6.96 -22.26
C GLU A 273 -12.46 5.82 -21.27
N SER A 274 -11.47 5.52 -20.40
CA SER A 274 -11.58 4.49 -19.37
C SER A 274 -12.71 4.77 -18.39
N LEU A 275 -12.79 6.01 -17.92
CA LEU A 275 -13.88 6.43 -17.02
C LEU A 275 -15.23 6.43 -17.72
N ALA A 276 -15.30 6.97 -18.95
CA ALA A 276 -16.54 7.01 -19.73
C ALA A 276 -17.08 5.60 -20.06
N ALA A 277 -16.19 4.65 -20.32
CA ALA A 277 -16.57 3.24 -20.54
C ALA A 277 -17.26 2.65 -19.30
N LEU A 278 -16.70 2.85 -18.10
CA LEU A 278 -17.32 2.36 -16.87
C LEU A 278 -18.58 3.15 -16.48
N VAL A 279 -18.62 4.45 -16.75
CA VAL A 279 -19.80 5.30 -16.49
C VAL A 279 -21.01 4.82 -17.31
N LYS A 280 -20.79 4.48 -18.58
CA LYS A 280 -21.84 4.08 -19.54
C LYS A 280 -22.31 2.63 -19.39
N ASP A 281 -21.48 1.75 -18.82
CA ASP A 281 -21.76 0.29 -18.72
C ASP A 281 -21.84 -0.18 -17.27
N PRO A 282 -23.05 -0.19 -16.66
CA PRO A 282 -23.26 -0.73 -15.30
C PRO A 282 -22.89 -2.21 -15.16
N GLU A 283 -23.09 -3.01 -16.22
CA GLU A 283 -22.78 -4.44 -16.18
C GLU A 283 -21.26 -4.66 -16.17
N ALA A 284 -20.51 -3.88 -16.93
CA ALA A 284 -19.06 -3.91 -16.88
C ALA A 284 -18.55 -3.55 -15.49
N ARG A 285 -19.14 -2.54 -14.80
CA ARG A 285 -18.81 -2.22 -13.41
C ARG A 285 -19.03 -3.39 -12.47
N VAL A 286 -20.17 -4.09 -12.63
CA VAL A 286 -20.48 -5.27 -11.80
C VAL A 286 -19.49 -6.39 -12.06
N ARG A 287 -19.24 -6.74 -13.32
CA ARG A 287 -18.28 -7.81 -13.68
C ARG A 287 -16.87 -7.49 -13.18
N ALA A 288 -16.38 -6.28 -13.42
CA ALA A 288 -15.05 -5.85 -12.98
C ALA A 288 -14.92 -5.87 -11.45
N GLY A 289 -15.95 -5.40 -10.73
CA GLY A 289 -15.96 -5.44 -9.28
C GLY A 289 -15.97 -6.85 -8.70
N GLN A 290 -16.72 -7.79 -9.28
CA GLN A 290 -16.73 -9.20 -8.88
C GLN A 290 -15.37 -9.85 -9.11
N ASN A 291 -14.82 -9.70 -10.31
CA ASN A 291 -13.48 -10.20 -10.64
C ASN A 291 -12.41 -9.62 -9.69
N GLY A 292 -12.52 -8.31 -9.41
CA GLY A 292 -11.61 -7.64 -8.47
C GLY A 292 -11.67 -8.26 -7.09
N ARG A 293 -12.86 -8.50 -6.57
CA ARG A 293 -13.06 -9.17 -5.26
C ARG A 293 -12.45 -10.57 -5.24
N ASP A 294 -12.70 -11.38 -6.26
CA ASP A 294 -12.17 -12.73 -6.38
C ASP A 294 -10.63 -12.74 -6.41
N ILE A 295 -10.01 -11.78 -7.11
CA ILE A 295 -8.56 -11.63 -7.16
C ILE A 295 -8.00 -11.27 -5.78
N ILE A 296 -8.68 -10.36 -5.04
CA ILE A 296 -8.26 -9.99 -3.68
C ILE A 296 -8.31 -11.20 -2.75
N GLU A 297 -9.38 -11.95 -2.74
CA GLU A 297 -9.53 -13.11 -1.87
C GLU A 297 -8.46 -14.17 -2.13
N ARG A 298 -8.13 -14.43 -3.40
CA ARG A 298 -7.16 -15.47 -3.77
C ARG A 298 -5.69 -15.04 -3.63
N HIS A 299 -5.37 -13.76 -3.71
CA HIS A 299 -3.96 -13.31 -3.84
C HIS A 299 -3.53 -12.24 -2.86
N TYR A 300 -4.46 -11.52 -2.26
CA TYR A 300 -4.16 -10.32 -1.47
C TYR A 300 -4.90 -10.27 -0.12
N SER A 301 -5.66 -11.30 0.24
CA SER A 301 -6.29 -11.35 1.57
C SER A 301 -5.22 -11.41 2.67
N LEU A 302 -5.54 -10.91 3.87
CA LEU A 302 -4.62 -11.04 5.02
C LEU A 302 -4.23 -12.49 5.27
N ASP A 303 -5.16 -13.44 5.05
CA ASP A 303 -4.91 -14.87 5.26
C ASP A 303 -3.83 -15.39 4.31
N VAL A 304 -3.96 -15.13 3.00
CA VAL A 304 -2.94 -15.51 2.00
C VAL A 304 -1.59 -14.84 2.30
N VAL A 305 -1.60 -13.57 2.69
CA VAL A 305 -0.38 -12.83 3.01
C VAL A 305 0.27 -13.37 4.29
N CYS A 306 -0.51 -13.79 5.29
CA CYS A 306 0.01 -14.47 6.48
C CYS A 306 0.67 -15.82 6.15
N ASP A 307 0.11 -16.61 5.22
CA ASP A 307 0.75 -17.85 4.77
C ASP A 307 2.10 -17.60 4.12
N LEU A 308 2.19 -16.60 3.24
CA LEU A 308 3.44 -16.21 2.59
C LEU A 308 4.49 -15.75 3.63
N TRP A 309 4.09 -14.96 4.62
CA TRP A 309 4.96 -14.54 5.70
C TRP A 309 5.41 -15.72 6.57
N ALA A 310 4.50 -16.64 6.92
CA ALA A 310 4.83 -17.83 7.70
C ALA A 310 5.88 -18.70 6.98
N MET A 311 5.75 -18.90 5.66
CA MET A 311 6.75 -19.60 4.85
C MET A 311 8.12 -18.92 4.89
N VAL A 312 8.17 -17.60 4.73
CA VAL A 312 9.45 -16.86 4.75
C VAL A 312 10.08 -16.91 6.15
N ILE A 313 9.30 -16.67 7.21
CA ILE A 313 9.80 -16.73 8.58
C ILE A 313 10.33 -18.14 8.87
N GLY A 314 9.59 -19.19 8.51
CA GLY A 314 10.01 -20.58 8.70
C GLY A 314 11.28 -20.94 7.92
N SER A 315 11.50 -20.34 6.76
CA SER A 315 12.71 -20.59 5.94
C SER A 315 14.00 -20.03 6.55
N VAL A 316 13.89 -19.01 7.41
CA VAL A 316 15.04 -18.37 8.05
C VAL A 316 15.19 -18.72 9.55
N ALA A 317 14.12 -19.18 10.20
CA ALA A 317 14.15 -19.58 11.61
C ALA A 317 14.75 -20.99 11.79
N PRO A 318 15.87 -21.16 12.49
CA PRO A 318 16.59 -22.45 12.55
C PRO A 318 15.83 -23.58 13.22
N ALA A 319 14.79 -23.30 13.98
CA ALA A 319 14.10 -24.27 14.85
C ALA A 319 12.58 -24.31 14.69
N TRP A 320 12.03 -23.56 13.74
CA TRP A 320 10.58 -23.54 13.56
C TRP A 320 10.10 -24.82 12.86
N LYS A 321 9.54 -25.73 13.65
CA LYS A 321 8.76 -26.87 13.13
C LYS A 321 7.33 -26.38 12.97
N GLY A 322 7.03 -25.82 11.80
CA GLY A 322 5.66 -25.44 11.48
C GLY A 322 4.68 -26.58 11.76
N ASN A 323 3.48 -26.26 12.23
CA ASN A 323 2.39 -27.20 12.17
C ASN A 323 2.26 -27.59 10.70
N GLU A 324 2.48 -28.89 10.40
CA GLU A 324 2.23 -29.43 9.07
C GLU A 324 0.79 -29.11 8.73
N VAL A 325 0.60 -28.20 7.78
CA VAL A 325 -0.70 -27.98 7.16
C VAL A 325 -0.90 -29.20 6.25
N ILE A 326 -1.68 -30.16 6.76
CA ILE A 326 -2.16 -31.29 5.99
C ILE A 326 -3.25 -30.82 5.02
#